data_990ce34e192f54ff9b5e5f58e7cca582
#
_entry.id   990ce34e192f54ff9b5e5f58e7cca582
#
_cell.length_a   1.000
_cell.length_b   1.000
_cell.length_c   1.000
_cell.angle_alpha   90.00
_cell.angle_beta   90.00
_cell.angle_gamma   90.00
#
_symmetry.space_group_name_H-M   'P 1'
#
loop_
_entity.id
_entity.type
_entity.pdbx_description
1 polymer ?
#
loop_
_entity_poly.entity_id
_entity_poly.type
_entity_poly.pdbx_seq_one_letter_code
_entity_poly.pdbx_strand_id
1 'polypeptide(L)'
;MTTGEILERVARTDTTFERRGELWVGKCLICNGPIAFDAQTGEGATLEHIRARSRGGTEAPDNLAIVHARCNHEKGRRWDPKRRRSLADYEALVARLLEKRRARWRNA
;
A
#
# COMPACT_ATOMS: atom_id res chain seq x y z
N MET A 1 11.45 -13.40 3.86
CA MET A 1 10.09 -13.57 3.31
C MET A 1 10.06 -13.16 1.85
N THR A 2 9.26 -13.84 1.04
CA THR A 2 9.06 -13.46 -0.35
C THR A 2 8.12 -12.26 -0.46
N THR A 3 8.13 -11.60 -1.62
CA THR A 3 7.19 -10.50 -1.89
C THR A 3 5.74 -10.96 -1.75
N GLY A 4 5.42 -12.15 -2.26
CA GLY A 4 4.08 -12.71 -2.15
C GLY A 4 3.63 -12.91 -0.70
N GLU A 5 4.52 -13.40 0.16
CA GLU A 5 4.22 -13.58 1.59
C GLU A 5 3.95 -12.26 2.29
N ILE A 6 4.73 -11.22 1.97
CA ILE A 6 4.54 -9.90 2.58
C ILE A 6 3.21 -9.30 2.13
N LEU A 7 2.90 -9.35 0.83
CA LEU A 7 1.63 -8.86 0.30
C LEU A 7 0.45 -9.61 0.90
N GLU A 8 0.57 -10.94 1.07
CA GLU A 8 -0.50 -11.74 1.70
C GLU A 8 -0.75 -11.30 3.15
N ARG A 9 0.30 -11.04 3.91
CA ARG A 9 0.15 -10.55 5.29
C ARG A 9 -0.60 -9.23 5.34
N VAL A 10 -0.32 -8.33 4.41
CA VAL A 10 -1.04 -7.05 4.33
C VAL A 10 -2.49 -7.29 3.92
N ALA A 11 -2.73 -8.13 2.91
CA ALA A 11 -4.09 -8.45 2.44
C ALA A 11 -4.97 -9.00 3.55
N ARG A 12 -4.42 -9.85 4.41
CA ARG A 12 -5.16 -10.42 5.55
C ARG A 12 -5.64 -9.38 6.54
N THR A 13 -4.98 -8.23 6.60
CA THR A 13 -5.36 -7.13 7.49
C THR A 13 -6.18 -6.04 6.79
N ASP A 14 -6.52 -6.24 5.51
CA ASP A 14 -7.28 -5.28 4.73
C ASP A 14 -8.65 -5.86 4.36
N THR A 15 -9.71 -5.23 4.86
CA THR A 15 -11.08 -5.72 4.68
C THR A 15 -11.55 -5.72 3.22
N THR A 16 -10.89 -4.99 2.33
CA THR A 16 -11.24 -5.00 0.91
C THR A 16 -10.71 -6.23 0.18
N PHE A 17 -9.77 -6.97 0.79
CA PHE A 17 -9.16 -8.13 0.14
C PHE A 17 -9.81 -9.43 0.58
N GLU A 18 -10.02 -10.31 -0.41
CA GLU A 18 -10.43 -11.68 -0.17
C GLU A 18 -9.63 -12.63 -1.07
N ARG A 19 -9.44 -13.85 -0.60
CA ARG A 19 -8.78 -14.88 -1.36
C ARG A 19 -9.76 -15.52 -2.32
N ARG A 20 -9.39 -15.57 -3.60
CA ARG A 20 -10.16 -16.25 -4.65
C ARG A 20 -9.25 -17.17 -5.44
N GLY A 21 -9.28 -18.46 -5.11
CA GLY A 21 -8.37 -19.42 -5.71
C GLY A 21 -6.93 -19.06 -5.37
N GLU A 22 -6.11 -18.84 -6.38
CA GLU A 22 -4.70 -18.47 -6.21
C GLU A 22 -4.45 -16.98 -6.17
N LEU A 23 -5.51 -16.18 -6.23
CA LEU A 23 -5.40 -14.72 -6.25
C LEU A 23 -5.95 -14.11 -4.97
N TRP A 24 -5.35 -13.00 -4.56
CA TRP A 24 -5.94 -12.07 -3.63
C TRP A 24 -6.54 -10.92 -4.43
N VAL A 25 -7.80 -10.60 -4.18
CA VAL A 25 -8.55 -9.58 -4.91
C VAL A 25 -9.06 -8.54 -3.95
N GLY A 26 -8.84 -7.28 -4.26
CA GLY A 26 -9.23 -6.17 -3.38
C GLY A 26 -9.17 -4.83 -4.09
N LYS A 27 -8.86 -3.79 -3.33
CA LYS A 27 -8.81 -2.41 -3.84
C LYS A 27 -7.47 -1.75 -3.54
N CYS A 28 -6.91 -1.08 -4.53
CA CYS A 28 -5.71 -0.26 -4.36
C CYS A 28 -5.96 0.82 -3.30
N LEU A 29 -5.04 0.97 -2.37
CA LEU A 29 -5.21 1.97 -1.31
C LEU A 29 -5.19 3.41 -1.86
N ILE A 30 -4.48 3.66 -2.94
CA ILE A 30 -4.34 5.00 -3.50
C ILE A 30 -5.54 5.39 -4.36
N CYS A 31 -5.88 4.60 -5.37
CA CYS A 31 -6.93 4.96 -6.32
C CYS A 31 -8.30 4.30 -6.05
N ASN A 32 -8.37 3.37 -5.11
CA ASN A 32 -9.56 2.58 -4.79
C ASN A 32 -10.06 1.68 -5.94
N GLY A 33 -9.31 1.58 -7.03
CA GLY A 33 -9.65 0.71 -8.14
C GLY A 33 -9.36 -0.75 -7.83
N PRO A 34 -9.95 -1.68 -8.61
CA PRO A 34 -9.72 -3.10 -8.38
C PRO A 34 -8.26 -3.48 -8.62
N ILE A 35 -7.77 -4.39 -7.80
CA ILE A 35 -6.41 -4.90 -7.90
C ILE A 35 -6.40 -6.36 -7.47
N ALA A 36 -5.56 -7.16 -8.12
CA ALA A 36 -5.39 -8.57 -7.76
C ALA A 36 -3.91 -8.93 -7.85
N PHE A 37 -3.49 -9.87 -7.02
CA PHE A 37 -2.13 -10.38 -7.10
C PHE A 37 -2.09 -11.89 -6.80
N ASP A 38 -1.08 -12.55 -7.36
CA ASP A 38 -0.84 -13.96 -7.13
C ASP A 38 -0.37 -14.19 -5.69
N ALA A 39 -1.01 -15.11 -4.99
CA ALA A 39 -0.71 -15.35 -3.57
C ALA A 39 0.69 -15.94 -3.34
N GLN A 40 1.27 -16.62 -4.33
CA GLN A 40 2.60 -17.19 -4.21
C GLN A 40 3.69 -16.21 -4.62
N THR A 41 3.51 -15.56 -5.77
CA THR A 41 4.55 -14.74 -6.37
C THR A 41 4.44 -13.26 -6.03
N GLY A 42 3.23 -12.79 -5.69
CA GLY A 42 2.96 -11.37 -5.49
C GLY A 42 2.77 -10.60 -6.79
N GLU A 43 2.84 -11.26 -7.94
CA GLU A 43 2.69 -10.61 -9.23
C GLU A 43 1.31 -9.98 -9.37
N GLY A 44 1.25 -8.75 -9.86
CA GLY A 44 0.01 -8.00 -10.08
C GLY A 44 -0.18 -6.81 -9.15
N ALA A 45 0.60 -6.71 -8.08
CA ALA A 45 0.50 -5.61 -7.13
C ALA A 45 1.89 -5.20 -6.63
N THR A 46 1.94 -4.03 -6.01
CA THR A 46 3.17 -3.49 -5.43
C THR A 46 2.94 -3.19 -3.95
N LEU A 47 3.94 -3.48 -3.14
CA LEU A 47 3.95 -3.11 -1.74
C LEU A 47 4.41 -1.66 -1.60
N GLU A 48 3.63 -0.85 -0.90
CA GLU A 48 3.95 0.55 -0.65
C GLU A 48 4.07 0.82 0.84
N HIS A 49 5.13 1.56 1.21
CA HIS A 49 5.23 2.13 2.55
C HIS A 49 4.45 3.44 2.55
N ILE A 50 3.42 3.55 3.37
CA ILE A 50 2.59 4.76 3.44
C ILE A 50 3.48 5.94 3.85
N ARG A 51 4.19 5.82 4.97
CA ARG A 51 5.29 6.72 5.30
C ARG A 51 6.58 6.10 4.79
N ALA A 52 7.29 6.80 3.94
CA ALA A 52 8.53 6.30 3.35
C ALA A 52 9.55 5.95 4.44
N ARG A 53 10.32 4.89 4.22
CA ARG A 53 11.38 4.48 5.16
C ARG A 53 12.38 5.59 5.40
N SER A 54 12.73 6.34 4.37
CA SER A 54 13.63 7.49 4.46
C SER A 54 13.08 8.64 5.30
N ARG A 55 11.79 8.60 5.65
CA ARG A 55 11.12 9.61 6.47
C ARG A 55 10.58 9.03 7.77
N GLY A 56 11.19 7.96 8.25
CA GLY A 56 10.85 7.34 9.52
C GLY A 56 9.76 6.27 9.46
N GLY A 57 9.36 5.86 8.26
CA GLY A 57 8.37 4.81 8.09
C GLY A 57 8.89 3.43 8.52
N THR A 58 8.00 2.63 9.10
CA THR A 58 8.32 1.30 9.61
C THR A 58 7.83 0.20 8.70
N GLU A 59 8.21 -1.04 9.02
CA GLU A 59 7.72 -2.25 8.36
C GLU A 59 6.45 -2.80 9.02
N ALA A 60 5.84 -2.06 9.94
CA ALA A 60 4.61 -2.49 10.59
C ALA A 60 3.47 -2.61 9.57
N PRO A 61 2.60 -3.63 9.68
CA PRO A 61 1.54 -3.86 8.69
C PRO A 61 0.64 -2.65 8.43
N ASP A 62 0.41 -1.82 9.44
CA ASP A 62 -0.41 -0.62 9.31
C ASP A 62 0.28 0.51 8.53
N ASN A 63 1.60 0.41 8.29
CA ASN A 63 2.32 1.32 7.40
C ASN A 63 2.51 0.75 5.99
N LEU A 64 2.01 -0.46 5.74
CA LEU A 64 2.16 -1.14 4.45
C LEU A 64 0.82 -1.19 3.74
N ALA A 65 0.84 -1.04 2.43
CA ALA A 65 -0.35 -1.03 1.60
C ALA A 65 -0.12 -1.75 0.28
N ILE A 66 -1.21 -2.26 -0.29
CA ILE A 66 -1.20 -2.91 -1.59
C ILE A 66 -1.74 -1.91 -2.60
N VAL A 67 -0.93 -1.59 -3.60
CA VAL A 67 -1.25 -0.56 -4.59
C VAL A 67 -0.84 -1.01 -5.99
N HIS A 68 -1.43 -0.37 -7.01
CA HIS A 68 -0.96 -0.55 -8.38
C HIS A 68 0.44 0.04 -8.52
N ALA A 69 1.26 -0.56 -9.36
CA ALA A 69 2.61 -0.04 -9.64
C ALA A 69 2.55 1.40 -10.16
N ARG A 70 1.58 1.71 -11.02
CA ARG A 70 1.40 3.08 -11.53
C ARG A 70 1.06 4.09 -10.43
N CYS A 71 0.25 3.68 -9.45
CA CYS A 71 -0.12 4.55 -8.33
C CYS A 71 1.07 4.81 -7.42
N ASN A 72 1.87 3.76 -7.16
CA ASN A 72 3.11 3.89 -6.40
C ASN A 72 4.10 4.83 -7.10
N HIS A 73 4.25 4.66 -8.41
CA HIS A 73 5.12 5.50 -9.22
C HIS A 73 4.68 6.97 -9.19
N GLU A 74 3.39 7.24 -9.33
CA GLU A 74 2.83 8.60 -9.26
C GLU A 74 3.06 9.23 -7.88
N LYS A 75 2.87 8.47 -6.81
CA LYS A 75 3.15 8.94 -5.46
C LYS A 75 4.63 9.33 -5.32
N GLY A 76 5.53 8.49 -5.82
CA GLY A 76 6.96 8.76 -5.80
C GLY A 76 7.33 10.02 -6.59
N ARG A 77 6.78 10.19 -7.78
CA ARG A 77 7.01 11.36 -8.62
C ARG A 77 6.57 12.66 -7.94
N ARG A 78 5.41 12.63 -7.29
CA ARG A 78 4.88 13.81 -6.60
C ARG A 78 5.79 14.30 -5.49
N TRP A 79 6.56 13.40 -4.90
CA TRP A 79 7.42 13.71 -3.75
C TRP A 79 8.91 13.67 -4.10
N ASP A 80 9.21 13.76 -5.39
CA ASP A 80 10.59 13.95 -5.87
C ASP A 80 11.13 15.26 -5.29
N PRO A 81 12.33 15.28 -4.69
CA PRO A 81 12.95 16.49 -4.15
C PRO A 81 13.01 17.66 -5.13
N LYS A 82 13.05 17.38 -6.42
CA LYS A 82 13.07 18.41 -7.47
C LYS A 82 11.77 19.18 -7.62
N ARG A 83 10.66 18.69 -7.06
CA ARG A 83 9.33 19.29 -7.22
C ARG A 83 8.91 20.21 -6.08
N ARG A 84 9.77 20.45 -5.11
CA ARG A 84 9.59 21.43 -4.02
C ARG A 84 8.25 21.37 -3.29
N ARG A 85 7.73 20.18 -3.06
CA ARG A 85 6.54 20.05 -2.23
C ARG A 85 6.90 20.19 -0.76
N SER A 86 6.03 20.86 0.00
CA SER A 86 6.29 21.10 1.41
C SER A 86 6.20 19.83 2.24
N LEU A 87 6.90 19.81 3.36
CA LEU A 87 6.78 18.72 4.34
C LEU A 87 5.35 18.60 4.85
N ALA A 88 4.64 19.72 5.02
CA ALA A 88 3.25 19.73 5.45
C ALA A 88 2.35 18.99 4.47
N ASP A 89 2.56 19.16 3.16
CA ASP A 89 1.78 18.46 2.13
C ASP A 89 2.06 16.94 2.19
N TYR A 90 3.30 16.54 2.39
CA TYR A 90 3.66 15.14 2.55
C TYR A 90 3.00 14.54 3.78
N GLU A 91 3.05 15.24 4.92
CA GLU A 91 2.41 14.77 6.15
C GLU A 91 0.89 14.64 5.99
N ALA A 92 0.25 15.57 5.27
CA ALA A 92 -1.17 15.50 4.99
C ALA A 92 -1.51 14.27 4.14
N LEU A 93 -0.70 13.97 3.12
CA LEU A 93 -0.88 12.76 2.30
C LEU A 93 -0.77 11.50 3.14
N VAL A 94 0.30 11.41 3.96
CA VAL A 94 0.53 10.26 4.83
C VAL A 94 -0.63 10.06 5.78
N ALA A 95 -1.09 11.13 6.43
CA ALA A 95 -2.21 11.06 7.37
C ALA A 95 -3.48 10.55 6.69
N ARG A 96 -3.78 11.03 5.49
CA ARG A 96 -4.94 10.59 4.72
C ARG A 96 -4.86 9.10 4.34
N LEU A 97 -3.70 8.64 3.89
CA LEU A 97 -3.52 7.24 3.53
C LEU A 97 -3.56 6.32 4.74
N LEU A 98 -2.98 6.74 5.87
CA LEU A 98 -3.06 5.99 7.12
C LEU A 98 -4.51 5.86 7.61
N GLU A 99 -5.30 6.93 7.49
CA GLU A 99 -6.70 6.91 7.85
C GLU A 99 -7.49 5.93 6.98
N LYS A 100 -7.26 5.94 5.66
CA LYS A 100 -7.86 4.97 4.74
C LYS A 100 -7.47 3.54 5.11
N ARG A 101 -6.21 3.32 5.44
CA ARG A 101 -5.71 2.01 5.82
C ARG A 101 -6.39 1.51 7.11
N ARG A 102 -6.53 2.38 8.10
CA ARG A 102 -7.23 2.06 9.35
C ARG A 102 -8.70 1.72 9.12
N ALA A 103 -9.36 2.47 8.24
CA ALA A 103 -10.76 2.21 7.91
C ALA A 103 -10.98 0.83 7.28
N ARG A 104 -9.94 0.28 6.62
CA ARG A 104 -9.97 -1.05 6.01
C ARG A 104 -9.38 -2.13 6.92
N TRP A 105 -8.92 -1.77 8.12
CA TRP A 105 -8.19 -2.69 8.99
C TRP A 105 -9.09 -3.80 9.54
N ARG A 106 -8.57 -5.03 9.51
CA ARG A 106 -9.10 -6.14 10.30
C ARG A 106 -7.92 -6.86 10.94
N ASN A 107 -8.15 -7.43 12.12
CA ASN A 107 -7.15 -8.27 12.77
C ASN A 107 -7.07 -9.62 12.06
N ALA A 108 -5.86 -10.10 11.87
CA ALA A 108 -5.63 -11.37 11.19
C ALA A 108 -4.99 -12.38 12.13
#